data_3a68c036401bce3a7d5dc3bdb65eda2f
#
_entry.id   3a68c036401bce3a7d5dc3bdb65eda2f
#
_cell.length_a   1.000
_cell.length_b   1.000
_cell.length_c   1.000
_cell.angle_alpha   90.00
_cell.angle_beta   90.00
_cell.angle_gamma   90.00
#
_symmetry.space_group_name_H-M   'P 1'
#
loop_
_entity.id
_entity.type
_entity.pdbx_description
1 polymer ?
#
loop_
_entity_poly.entity_id
_entity_poly.type
_entity_poly.pdbx_seq_one_letter_code
_entity_poly.pdbx_strand_id
1 'polypeptide(L)'
;PYQSIRPFIAMLKKAAQDPDVISIKMTLYRMARESQIVQALVEAAENGKEVVALVELRARFDEQNNIDWSKHLEEAGCTVIYGFDDYKVHSKLTLITKKSAHGYSYITQIGTGNYNEKTSELYTDYSFITADLGIGEEASNVFQNLAVQKLTEESEKMLVAPLRFKSVLLDEMDRVINAARLGRPASM
;
A
#
# COMPACT_ATOMS: atom_id res chain seq x y z
N PRO A 1 -11.53 -4.25 12.94
CA PRO A 1 -10.68 -5.22 13.67
C PRO A 1 -11.27 -6.64 13.71
N TYR A 2 -12.55 -6.80 13.41
CA TYR A 2 -13.23 -8.12 13.46
C TYR A 2 -13.52 -8.70 12.08
N GLN A 3 -13.06 -8.06 11.02
CA GLN A 3 -13.21 -8.52 9.64
C GLN A 3 -11.95 -9.24 9.18
N SER A 4 -12.12 -10.28 8.37
CA SER A 4 -10.99 -11.03 7.81
C SER A 4 -10.34 -10.28 6.65
N ILE A 5 -9.11 -10.64 6.28
CA ILE A 5 -8.43 -10.12 5.08
C ILE A 5 -9.05 -10.64 3.76
N ARG A 6 -9.94 -11.63 3.83
CA ARG A 6 -10.54 -12.27 2.64
C ARG A 6 -11.21 -11.31 1.65
N PRO A 7 -11.98 -10.27 2.08
CA PRO A 7 -12.54 -9.29 1.14
C PRO A 7 -11.47 -8.54 0.35
N PHE A 8 -10.33 -8.21 0.97
CA PHE A 8 -9.20 -7.59 0.27
C PHE A 8 -8.57 -8.53 -0.76
N ILE A 9 -8.36 -9.80 -0.41
CA ILE A 9 -7.88 -10.83 -1.34
C ILE A 9 -8.85 -11.02 -2.51
N ALA A 10 -10.15 -11.08 -2.23
CA ALA A 10 -11.18 -11.18 -3.27
C ALA A 10 -11.18 -9.95 -4.21
N MET A 11 -10.95 -8.76 -3.67
CA MET A 11 -10.80 -7.53 -4.47
C MET A 11 -9.58 -7.62 -5.39
N LEU A 12 -8.43 -8.08 -4.91
CA LEU A 12 -7.23 -8.26 -5.74
C LEU A 12 -7.44 -9.29 -6.84
N LYS A 13 -8.03 -10.46 -6.53
CA LYS A 13 -8.35 -11.50 -7.52
C LYS A 13 -9.31 -10.98 -8.58
N LYS A 14 -10.34 -10.22 -8.18
CA LYS A 14 -11.23 -9.57 -9.13
C LYS A 14 -10.50 -8.55 -9.99
N ALA A 15 -9.62 -7.73 -9.42
CA ALA A 15 -8.83 -6.76 -10.15
C ALA A 15 -7.86 -7.43 -11.15
N ALA A 16 -7.31 -8.59 -10.81
CA ALA A 16 -6.46 -9.37 -11.71
C ALA A 16 -7.17 -9.80 -13.00
N GLN A 17 -8.47 -10.04 -12.93
CA GLN A 17 -9.31 -10.50 -14.06
C GLN A 17 -10.06 -9.37 -14.78
N ASP A 18 -10.22 -8.20 -14.14
CA ASP A 18 -11.01 -7.08 -14.66
C ASP A 18 -10.31 -6.43 -15.88
N PRO A 19 -10.92 -6.42 -17.08
CA PRO A 19 -10.31 -5.86 -18.29
C PRO A 19 -10.06 -4.35 -18.21
N ASP A 20 -10.77 -3.63 -17.35
CA ASP A 20 -10.57 -2.20 -17.17
C ASP A 20 -9.40 -1.88 -16.25
N VAL A 21 -8.92 -2.84 -15.45
CA VAL A 21 -7.72 -2.66 -14.62
C VAL A 21 -6.48 -2.69 -15.50
N ILE A 22 -5.67 -1.64 -15.43
CA ILE A 22 -4.44 -1.49 -16.19
C ILE A 22 -3.19 -1.70 -15.34
N SER A 23 -3.24 -1.37 -14.04
CA SER A 23 -2.10 -1.62 -13.16
C SER A 23 -2.52 -1.95 -11.73
N ILE A 24 -1.68 -2.73 -11.04
CA ILE A 24 -1.74 -3.00 -9.61
C ILE A 24 -0.35 -2.72 -9.03
N LYS A 25 -0.27 -1.78 -8.08
CA LYS A 25 0.97 -1.44 -7.38
C LYS A 25 0.81 -1.72 -5.89
N MET A 26 1.81 -2.36 -5.28
CA MET A 26 1.68 -2.84 -3.90
C MET A 26 3.01 -2.83 -3.15
N THR A 27 2.98 -2.43 -1.87
CA THR A 27 4.14 -2.57 -0.98
C THR A 27 4.04 -3.88 -0.21
N LEU A 28 5.10 -4.68 -0.19
CA LEU A 28 5.14 -6.00 0.44
C LEU A 28 6.26 -6.03 1.49
N TYR A 29 5.91 -6.21 2.75
CA TYR A 29 6.87 -6.27 3.86
C TYR A 29 7.06 -7.69 4.38
N ARG A 30 5.99 -8.41 4.69
CA ARG A 30 6.00 -9.81 5.12
C ARG A 30 4.92 -10.57 4.38
N MET A 31 5.31 -11.53 3.59
CA MET A 31 4.41 -12.36 2.82
C MET A 31 4.24 -13.73 3.48
N ALA A 32 3.06 -14.32 3.39
CA ALA A 32 2.87 -15.71 3.81
C ALA A 32 3.62 -16.66 2.86
N ARG A 33 3.99 -17.85 3.34
CA ARG A 33 4.65 -18.86 2.49
C ARG A 33 3.77 -19.32 1.32
N GLU A 34 2.47 -19.35 1.53
CA GLU A 34 1.45 -19.66 0.52
C GLU A 34 0.53 -18.45 0.40
N SER A 35 1.04 -17.35 -0.17
CA SER A 35 0.32 -16.07 -0.22
C SER A 35 -0.64 -16.03 -1.40
N GLN A 36 -1.95 -15.99 -1.12
CA GLN A 36 -2.98 -15.73 -2.13
C GLN A 36 -2.89 -14.31 -2.70
N ILE A 37 -2.32 -13.37 -1.94
CA ILE A 37 -2.10 -11.99 -2.37
C ILE A 37 -1.04 -11.98 -3.48
N VAL A 38 0.11 -12.65 -3.27
CA VAL A 38 1.15 -12.75 -4.30
C VAL A 38 0.63 -13.50 -5.53
N GLN A 39 -0.12 -14.60 -5.34
CA GLN A 39 -0.75 -15.31 -6.44
C GLN A 39 -1.68 -14.42 -7.27
N ALA A 40 -2.45 -13.52 -6.63
CA ALA A 40 -3.29 -12.57 -7.36
C ALA A 40 -2.48 -11.52 -8.14
N LEU A 41 -1.29 -11.13 -7.68
CA LEU A 41 -0.39 -10.25 -8.42
C LEU A 41 0.22 -10.97 -9.62
N VAL A 42 0.63 -12.23 -9.47
CA VAL A 42 1.09 -13.09 -10.57
C VAL A 42 -0.01 -13.23 -11.63
N GLU A 43 -1.23 -13.59 -11.23
CA GLU A 43 -2.37 -13.71 -12.14
C GLU A 43 -2.65 -12.38 -12.88
N ALA A 44 -2.51 -11.24 -12.20
CA ALA A 44 -2.67 -9.94 -12.82
C ALA A 44 -1.62 -9.68 -13.92
N ALA A 45 -0.35 -10.03 -13.67
CA ALA A 45 0.73 -9.88 -14.64
C ALA A 45 0.52 -10.82 -15.84
N GLU A 46 0.16 -12.08 -15.60
CA GLU A 46 -0.18 -13.06 -16.66
C GLU A 46 -1.37 -12.59 -17.51
N ASN A 47 -2.32 -11.85 -16.93
CA ASN A 47 -3.44 -11.22 -17.64
C ASN A 47 -3.05 -9.87 -18.31
N GLY A 48 -1.75 -9.56 -18.42
CA GLY A 48 -1.22 -8.42 -19.16
C GLY A 48 -1.34 -7.08 -18.45
N LYS A 49 -1.54 -7.06 -17.12
CA LYS A 49 -1.57 -5.82 -16.34
C LYS A 49 -0.17 -5.42 -15.90
N GLU A 50 0.09 -4.10 -15.80
CA GLU A 50 1.29 -3.61 -15.14
C GLU A 50 1.23 -3.93 -13.65
N VAL A 51 2.11 -4.79 -13.17
CA VAL A 51 2.22 -5.09 -11.73
C VAL A 51 3.54 -4.58 -11.20
N VAL A 52 3.47 -3.72 -10.18
CA VAL A 52 4.65 -3.19 -9.48
C VAL A 52 4.59 -3.63 -8.02
N ALA A 53 5.53 -4.45 -7.60
CA ALA A 53 5.66 -4.91 -6.22
C ALA A 53 6.92 -4.31 -5.58
N LEU A 54 6.76 -3.47 -4.56
CA LEU A 54 7.87 -3.08 -3.73
C LEU A 54 8.04 -4.12 -2.62
N VAL A 55 9.18 -4.80 -2.60
CA VAL A 55 9.50 -5.84 -1.61
C VAL A 55 10.59 -5.35 -0.66
N GLU A 56 10.30 -5.32 0.64
CA GLU A 56 11.28 -5.01 1.67
C GLU A 56 12.07 -6.28 2.05
N LEU A 57 13.29 -6.38 1.55
CA LEU A 57 14.14 -7.56 1.80
C LEU A 57 14.64 -7.66 3.23
N ARG A 58 14.73 -6.56 3.97
CA ARG A 58 15.22 -6.50 5.36
C ARG A 58 14.13 -6.75 6.41
N ALA A 59 13.07 -7.48 6.02
CA ALA A 59 12.04 -7.92 6.96
C ALA A 59 12.60 -9.05 7.83
N ARG A 60 12.92 -8.77 9.11
CA ARG A 60 13.52 -9.73 10.05
C ARG A 60 12.76 -11.06 10.07
N PHE A 61 13.51 -12.17 9.95
CA PHE A 61 13.04 -13.56 9.94
C PHE A 61 12.25 -13.99 8.70
N ASP A 62 12.05 -13.11 7.73
CA ASP A 62 11.31 -13.40 6.48
C ASP A 62 12.16 -13.14 5.23
N GLU A 63 13.46 -12.86 5.39
CA GLU A 63 14.36 -12.46 4.31
C GLU A 63 14.36 -13.47 3.16
N GLN A 64 14.55 -14.76 3.46
CA GLN A 64 14.60 -15.80 2.43
C GLN A 64 13.24 -15.95 1.72
N ASN A 65 12.16 -15.95 2.48
CA ASN A 65 10.81 -16.02 1.90
C ASN A 65 10.52 -14.83 0.98
N ASN A 66 10.96 -13.63 1.36
CA ASN A 66 10.77 -12.43 0.53
C ASN A 66 11.63 -12.47 -0.74
N ILE A 67 12.86 -13.03 -0.67
CA ILE A 67 13.71 -13.25 -1.84
C ILE A 67 13.07 -14.25 -2.81
N ASP A 68 12.54 -15.35 -2.30
CA ASP A 68 11.93 -16.39 -3.13
C ASP A 68 10.66 -15.85 -3.83
N TRP A 69 9.83 -15.09 -3.12
CA TRP A 69 8.67 -14.43 -3.70
C TRP A 69 9.03 -13.33 -4.71
N SER A 70 10.12 -12.58 -4.46
CA SER A 70 10.59 -11.56 -5.42
C SER A 70 10.95 -12.19 -6.76
N LYS A 71 11.68 -13.30 -6.75
CA LYS A 71 12.02 -14.06 -7.97
C LYS A 71 10.77 -14.54 -8.69
N HIS A 72 9.83 -15.10 -7.93
CA HIS A 72 8.58 -15.61 -8.52
C HIS A 72 7.74 -14.50 -9.17
N LEU A 73 7.69 -13.32 -8.56
CA LEU A 73 7.05 -12.14 -9.13
C LEU A 73 7.76 -11.68 -10.42
N GLU A 74 9.11 -11.61 -10.41
CA GLU A 74 9.90 -11.25 -11.60
C GLU A 74 9.70 -12.24 -12.75
N GLU A 75 9.71 -13.54 -12.46
CA GLU A 75 9.45 -14.61 -13.45
C GLU A 75 8.05 -14.50 -14.07
N ALA A 76 7.07 -14.04 -13.31
CA ALA A 76 5.71 -13.78 -13.80
C ALA A 76 5.57 -12.47 -14.59
N GLY A 77 6.64 -11.68 -14.73
CA GLY A 77 6.63 -10.41 -15.46
C GLY A 77 6.26 -9.19 -14.62
N CYS A 78 6.22 -9.31 -13.29
CA CYS A 78 6.05 -8.16 -12.41
C CYS A 78 7.33 -7.32 -12.34
N THR A 79 7.19 -6.00 -12.21
CA THR A 79 8.30 -5.12 -11.83
C THR A 79 8.49 -5.18 -10.31
N VAL A 80 9.64 -5.68 -9.86
CA VAL A 80 9.98 -5.69 -8.44
C VAL A 80 10.91 -4.53 -8.10
N ILE A 81 10.58 -3.78 -7.05
CA ILE A 81 11.36 -2.67 -6.51
C ILE A 81 11.85 -3.08 -5.12
N TYR A 82 13.12 -2.87 -4.85
CA TYR A 82 13.77 -3.20 -3.59
C TYR A 82 14.05 -1.91 -2.80
N GLY A 83 13.05 -1.33 -2.20
CA GLY A 83 13.10 -0.23 -1.24
C GLY A 83 14.28 0.76 -1.32
N PHE A 84 14.64 1.35 -0.18
CA PHE A 84 15.77 2.29 -0.03
C PHE A 84 16.95 1.62 0.69
N ASP A 85 18.15 2.13 0.45
CA ASP A 85 19.34 1.67 1.20
C ASP A 85 19.31 2.11 2.67
N ASP A 86 18.87 3.35 2.93
CA ASP A 86 18.89 3.97 4.26
C ASP A 86 17.57 3.85 5.03
N TYR A 87 16.46 3.58 4.35
CA TYR A 87 15.13 3.52 4.95
C TYR A 87 14.46 2.16 4.70
N LYS A 88 13.67 1.70 5.67
CA LYS A 88 12.76 0.57 5.47
C LYS A 88 11.42 1.07 4.97
N VAL A 89 10.91 0.43 3.93
CA VAL A 89 9.54 0.68 3.49
C VAL A 89 8.59 -0.21 4.31
N HIS A 90 7.94 0.41 5.29
CA HIS A 90 7.00 -0.27 6.19
C HIS A 90 5.54 0.07 5.90
N SER A 91 5.26 0.85 4.87
CA SER A 91 3.90 1.18 4.44
C SER A 91 3.12 -0.06 3.99
N LYS A 92 1.80 -0.01 4.13
CA LYS A 92 0.87 -0.99 3.59
C LYS A 92 -0.04 -0.22 2.65
N LEU A 93 0.38 -0.16 1.40
CA LEU A 93 -0.25 0.61 0.35
C LEU A 93 -0.48 -0.28 -0.87
N THR A 94 -1.71 -0.29 -1.35
CA THR A 94 -2.10 -0.92 -2.61
C THR A 94 -2.83 0.11 -3.46
N LEU A 95 -2.45 0.20 -4.73
CA LEU A 95 -3.09 1.04 -5.71
C LEU A 95 -3.50 0.21 -6.92
N ILE A 96 -4.79 0.16 -7.21
CA ILE A 96 -5.36 -0.42 -8.43
C ILE A 96 -5.79 0.73 -9.32
N THR A 97 -5.25 0.80 -10.54
CA THR A 97 -5.61 1.81 -11.53
C THR A 97 -6.50 1.18 -12.60
N LYS A 98 -7.61 1.85 -12.89
CA LYS A 98 -8.58 1.41 -13.90
C LYS A 98 -8.76 2.47 -14.97
N LYS A 99 -9.04 2.05 -16.21
CA LYS A 99 -9.57 2.92 -17.25
C LYS A 99 -10.97 3.39 -16.86
N SER A 100 -11.26 4.66 -17.15
CA SER A 100 -12.60 5.22 -17.00
C SER A 100 -12.93 6.08 -18.20
N ALA A 101 -14.20 6.46 -18.36
CA ALA A 101 -14.65 7.31 -19.46
C ALA A 101 -13.97 8.69 -19.49
N HIS A 102 -13.43 9.14 -18.36
CA HIS A 102 -12.81 10.46 -18.21
C HIS A 102 -11.32 10.40 -17.84
N GLY A 103 -10.62 9.30 -18.18
CA GLY A 103 -9.22 9.08 -17.87
C GLY A 103 -8.99 7.85 -17.00
N TYR A 104 -8.55 8.06 -15.75
CA TYR A 104 -8.29 6.96 -14.81
C TYR A 104 -9.16 7.08 -13.57
N SER A 105 -9.43 5.94 -12.96
CA SER A 105 -9.99 5.83 -11.61
C SER A 105 -9.10 4.92 -10.77
N TYR A 106 -9.17 5.10 -9.46
CA TYR A 106 -8.31 4.41 -8.53
C TYR A 106 -9.12 3.67 -7.48
N ILE A 107 -8.58 2.55 -7.01
CA ILE A 107 -8.93 1.94 -5.74
C ILE A 107 -7.65 1.90 -4.93
N THR A 108 -7.62 2.66 -3.85
CA THR A 108 -6.46 2.75 -2.96
C THR A 108 -6.79 2.06 -1.64
N GLN A 109 -5.92 1.17 -1.18
CA GLN A 109 -6.00 0.61 0.16
C GLN A 109 -4.77 1.04 0.95
N ILE A 110 -5.02 1.53 2.17
CA ILE A 110 -3.99 1.91 3.14
C ILE A 110 -4.26 1.12 4.42
N GLY A 111 -3.25 0.49 4.97
CA GLY A 111 -3.41 -0.36 6.14
C GLY A 111 -2.32 -0.21 7.19
N THR A 112 -2.61 -0.68 8.39
CA THR A 112 -1.64 -0.83 9.48
C THR A 112 -1.01 -2.22 9.49
N GLY A 113 -1.75 -3.24 9.06
CA GLY A 113 -1.37 -4.65 9.05
C GLY A 113 -0.62 -5.09 7.80
N ASN A 114 0.34 -6.00 7.95
CA ASN A 114 1.03 -6.58 6.82
C ASN A 114 0.08 -7.39 5.92
N TYR A 115 0.41 -7.46 4.64
CA TYR A 115 -0.28 -8.31 3.66
C TYR A 115 0.12 -9.78 3.84
N ASN A 116 -0.32 -10.35 4.96
CA ASN A 116 -0.02 -11.72 5.35
C ASN A 116 -1.25 -12.34 6.00
N GLU A 117 -1.78 -13.37 5.39
CA GLU A 117 -3.03 -14.02 5.74
C GLU A 117 -3.03 -14.56 7.17
N LYS A 118 -1.90 -15.12 7.61
CA LYS A 118 -1.77 -15.70 8.96
C LYS A 118 -1.70 -14.63 10.04
N THR A 119 -0.88 -13.58 9.82
CA THR A 119 -0.73 -12.53 10.82
C THR A 119 -1.98 -11.67 10.93
N SER A 120 -2.76 -11.52 9.86
CA SER A 120 -4.02 -10.78 9.88
C SER A 120 -5.10 -11.40 10.79
N GLU A 121 -4.97 -12.69 11.14
CA GLU A 121 -5.87 -13.36 12.07
C GLU A 121 -5.46 -13.12 13.54
N LEU A 122 -4.23 -12.70 13.79
CA LEU A 122 -3.66 -12.53 15.13
C LEU A 122 -3.66 -11.08 15.62
N TYR A 123 -3.58 -10.12 14.68
CA TYR A 123 -3.45 -8.71 15.00
C TYR A 123 -4.74 -7.95 14.75
N THR A 124 -4.96 -6.93 15.56
CA THR A 124 -6.03 -5.95 15.35
C THR A 124 -5.47 -4.81 14.52
N ASP A 125 -5.83 -4.79 13.24
CA ASP A 125 -5.36 -3.81 12.27
C ASP A 125 -6.52 -3.05 11.63
N TYR A 126 -6.18 -1.91 11.04
CA TYR A 126 -7.12 -1.14 10.22
C TYR A 126 -6.75 -1.30 8.74
N SER A 127 -7.77 -1.35 7.89
CA SER A 127 -7.64 -1.34 6.44
C SER A 127 -8.66 -0.36 5.87
N PHE A 128 -8.17 0.72 5.30
CA PHE A 128 -8.98 1.76 4.66
C PHE A 128 -8.92 1.55 3.15
N ILE A 129 -10.08 1.39 2.52
CA ILE A 129 -10.20 1.24 1.06
C ILE A 129 -11.05 2.39 0.56
N THR A 130 -10.55 3.11 -0.45
CA THR A 130 -11.22 4.29 -1.00
C THR A 130 -11.07 4.37 -2.52
N ALA A 131 -12.03 5.03 -3.17
CA ALA A 131 -11.98 5.44 -4.58
C ALA A 131 -11.79 6.96 -4.74
N ASP A 132 -11.34 7.66 -3.66
CA ASP A 132 -11.02 9.09 -3.75
C ASP A 132 -9.91 9.32 -4.77
N LEU A 133 -10.17 10.18 -5.77
CA LEU A 133 -9.26 10.44 -6.87
C LEU A 133 -7.93 11.04 -6.37
N GLY A 134 -7.99 12.03 -5.47
CA GLY A 134 -6.79 12.68 -4.97
C GLY A 134 -5.91 11.75 -4.13
N ILE A 135 -6.49 10.86 -3.31
CA ILE A 135 -5.71 9.83 -2.59
C ILE A 135 -5.07 8.86 -3.60
N GLY A 136 -5.78 8.50 -4.67
CA GLY A 136 -5.23 7.65 -5.74
C GLY A 136 -4.07 8.29 -6.49
N GLU A 137 -4.19 9.57 -6.82
CA GLU A 137 -3.12 10.35 -7.47
C GLU A 137 -1.88 10.47 -6.57
N GLU A 138 -2.07 10.78 -5.28
CA GLU A 138 -0.97 10.82 -4.32
C GLU A 138 -0.33 9.45 -4.11
N ALA A 139 -1.12 8.37 -4.04
CA ALA A 139 -0.59 7.01 -3.98
C ALA A 139 0.22 6.66 -5.24
N SER A 140 -0.21 7.09 -6.42
CA SER A 140 0.54 6.94 -7.66
C SER A 140 1.88 7.66 -7.58
N ASN A 141 1.90 8.90 -7.09
CA ASN A 141 3.13 9.68 -6.88
C ASN A 141 4.07 8.99 -5.88
N VAL A 142 3.54 8.44 -4.78
CA VAL A 142 4.34 7.65 -3.83
C VAL A 142 5.03 6.49 -4.54
N PHE A 143 4.33 5.69 -5.34
CA PHE A 143 4.95 4.58 -6.07
C PHE A 143 5.98 5.03 -7.11
N GLN A 144 5.77 6.16 -7.80
CA GLN A 144 6.74 6.74 -8.72
C GLN A 144 8.03 7.15 -7.99
N ASN A 145 7.89 7.81 -6.84
CA ASN A 145 9.04 8.20 -6.01
C ASN A 145 9.79 6.97 -5.46
N LEU A 146 9.07 5.95 -4.97
CA LEU A 146 9.66 4.71 -4.52
C LEU A 146 10.47 4.01 -5.62
N ALA A 147 10.00 4.04 -6.86
CA ALA A 147 10.68 3.42 -8.01
C ALA A 147 12.04 4.06 -8.32
N VAL A 148 12.23 5.34 -7.98
CA VAL A 148 13.47 6.09 -8.19
C VAL A 148 14.20 6.39 -6.88
N GLN A 149 13.86 5.69 -5.80
CA GLN A 149 14.44 5.85 -4.46
C GLN A 149 14.37 7.30 -3.93
N LYS A 150 13.31 8.01 -4.27
CA LYS A 150 13.05 9.37 -3.79
C LYS A 150 12.01 9.36 -2.68
N LEU A 151 12.23 10.16 -1.63
CA LEU A 151 11.22 10.38 -0.58
C LEU A 151 10.11 11.30 -1.12
N THR A 152 8.86 10.99 -0.75
CA THR A 152 7.71 11.82 -1.12
C THR A 152 7.65 13.05 -0.22
N GLU A 153 7.77 14.22 -0.82
CA GLU A 153 7.79 15.51 -0.11
C GLU A 153 6.41 16.16 -0.07
N GLU A 154 5.66 16.07 -1.16
CA GLU A 154 4.37 16.74 -1.33
C GLU A 154 3.22 15.74 -1.27
N SER A 155 2.29 15.96 -0.37
CA SER A 155 1.02 15.26 -0.25
C SER A 155 0.06 16.10 0.58
N GLU A 156 -1.19 16.17 0.20
CA GLU A 156 -2.23 16.94 0.89
C GLU A 156 -3.16 16.05 1.71
N LYS A 157 -3.53 14.90 1.15
CA LYS A 157 -4.48 13.95 1.75
C LYS A 157 -3.79 12.79 2.48
N MET A 158 -2.60 12.40 2.03
CA MET A 158 -1.82 11.33 2.63
C MET A 158 -0.66 11.90 3.44
N LEU A 159 -0.41 11.35 4.62
CA LEU A 159 0.79 11.68 5.40
C LEU A 159 1.87 10.64 5.15
N VAL A 160 2.91 11.04 4.42
CA VAL A 160 4.01 10.16 4.06
C VAL A 160 5.23 10.46 4.94
N ALA A 161 5.65 9.44 5.73
CA ALA A 161 6.88 9.51 6.50
C ALA A 161 8.11 9.34 5.59
N PRO A 162 9.30 9.90 5.98
CA PRO A 162 9.57 10.64 7.22
C PRO A 162 9.30 12.15 7.12
N LEU A 163 9.17 12.73 5.91
CA LEU A 163 9.35 14.16 5.71
C LEU A 163 8.22 15.02 6.32
N ARG A 164 6.97 14.64 6.12
CA ARG A 164 5.83 15.46 6.59
C ARG A 164 5.05 14.89 7.76
N PHE A 165 5.16 13.60 8.02
CA PHE A 165 4.32 12.93 9.00
C PHE A 165 4.38 13.58 10.38
N LYS A 166 5.60 13.84 10.89
CA LYS A 166 5.81 14.39 12.24
C LYS A 166 5.28 15.82 12.36
N SER A 167 5.59 16.70 11.42
CA SER A 167 5.19 18.11 11.47
C SER A 167 3.67 18.26 11.47
N VAL A 168 3.01 17.60 10.51
CA VAL A 168 1.54 17.67 10.41
C VAL A 168 0.85 17.09 11.65
N LEU A 169 1.39 15.99 12.21
CA LEU A 169 0.83 15.42 13.43
C LEU A 169 0.95 16.40 14.62
N LEU A 170 2.09 17.07 14.77
CA LEU A 170 2.29 18.07 15.81
C LEU A 170 1.37 19.28 15.62
N ASP A 171 1.19 19.77 14.40
CA ASP A 171 0.27 20.86 14.08
C ASP A 171 -1.19 20.50 14.44
N GLU A 172 -1.62 19.27 14.15
CA GLU A 172 -2.94 18.78 14.54
C GLU A 172 -3.09 18.67 16.06
N MET A 173 -2.06 18.21 16.78
CA MET A 173 -2.07 18.19 18.24
C MET A 173 -2.21 19.60 18.82
N ASP A 174 -1.46 20.57 18.30
CA ASP A 174 -1.55 21.97 18.73
C ASP A 174 -2.93 22.57 18.42
N ARG A 175 -3.53 22.22 17.29
CA ARG A 175 -4.90 22.62 16.94
C ARG A 175 -5.91 22.10 17.98
N VAL A 176 -5.82 20.83 18.37
CA VAL A 176 -6.69 20.23 19.39
C VAL A 176 -6.48 20.88 20.77
N ILE A 177 -5.22 21.09 21.17
CA ILE A 177 -4.88 21.78 22.45
C ILE A 177 -5.48 23.18 22.49
N ASN A 178 -5.33 23.96 21.42
CA ASN A 178 -5.85 25.29 21.32
C ASN A 178 -7.39 25.34 21.34
N ALA A 179 -8.06 24.38 20.67
CA ALA A 179 -9.51 24.26 20.75
C ALA A 179 -9.98 23.97 22.19
N ALA A 180 -9.32 23.04 22.89
CA ALA A 180 -9.61 22.75 24.30
C ALA A 180 -9.41 23.96 25.21
N ARG A 181 -8.31 24.70 25.03
CA ARG A 181 -8.04 25.97 25.81
C ARG A 181 -9.12 27.02 25.59
N LEU A 182 -9.78 27.05 24.44
CA LEU A 182 -10.88 27.95 24.11
C LEU A 182 -12.26 27.41 24.54
N GLY A 183 -12.31 26.29 25.26
CA GLY A 183 -13.55 25.64 25.68
C GLY A 183 -14.37 25.06 24.52
N ARG A 184 -13.76 24.81 23.38
CA ARG A 184 -14.40 24.17 22.19
C ARG A 184 -14.29 22.64 22.28
N PRO A 185 -15.21 21.89 21.64
CA PRO A 185 -15.05 20.44 21.51
C PRO A 185 -13.70 20.10 20.88
N ALA A 186 -12.92 19.24 21.53
CA ALA A 186 -11.58 18.89 21.14
C ALA A 186 -11.33 17.41 21.44
N SER A 187 -11.00 16.63 20.40
CA SER A 187 -10.60 15.22 20.49
C SER A 187 -9.61 14.91 19.36
N MET A 188 -8.75 13.93 19.63
CA MET A 188 -7.82 13.40 18.65
C MET A 188 -7.87 11.87 18.67
#